data_0dd6d1eed86a521736d494705aa7c308
#
_entry.id   0dd6d1eed86a521736d494705aa7c308
#
_cell.length_a   1.000
_cell.length_b   1.000
_cell.length_c   1.000
_cell.angle_alpha   90.00
_cell.angle_beta   90.00
_cell.angle_gamma   90.00
#
_symmetry.space_group_name_H-M   'P 1'
#
loop_
_entity.id
_entity.type
_entity.pdbx_description
1 polymer ?
#
loop_
_entity_poly.entity_id
_entity_poly.type
_entity_poly.pdbx_seq_one_letter_code
_entity_poly.pdbx_strand_id
1 'polypeptide(L)'
;MTLQKVLSRVRQAVDDYHMIEEGDRIAVGISGGKDSLTLLLALNELSKFYPKHFTLIAVTVDLGFDNLNLDEIRTLCADRNIPYTVVETSIAQIVFEDRKEDNPCSLCAKMRKGALNDAIKAAGCNKIAYAHHEDDVVETMMLSLFYEGRLHTFSPVTHLDKTDLTVIRPLIYMKESEVIGFVHKYQIPVVKSPCPADGHTRREYVKELLGKLNRENPGVKNRIFTAIQKGNMEGWTDYFGSH
;
A
#
# COMPACT_ATOMS: atom_id res chain seq x y z
N MET A 1 14.04 -4.68 11.99
CA MET A 1 14.45 -3.93 10.77
C MET A 1 15.00 -2.56 11.14
N THR A 2 16.05 -2.03 10.51
CA THR A 2 16.54 -0.66 10.72
C THR A 2 16.00 0.26 9.64
N LEU A 3 15.89 1.57 9.95
CA LEU A 3 15.45 2.58 8.96
C LEU A 3 16.31 2.55 7.70
N GLN A 4 17.63 2.43 7.84
CA GLN A 4 18.55 2.34 6.70
C GLN A 4 18.24 1.17 5.76
N LYS A 5 17.86 0.01 6.31
CA LYS A 5 17.46 -1.15 5.51
C LYS A 5 16.13 -0.92 4.80
N VAL A 6 15.17 -0.27 5.48
CA VAL A 6 13.89 0.13 4.84
C VAL A 6 14.16 1.08 3.68
N LEU A 7 14.95 2.13 3.92
CA LEU A 7 15.32 3.10 2.88
C LEU A 7 16.05 2.46 1.69
N SER A 8 16.94 1.50 1.95
CA SER A 8 17.62 0.76 0.87
C SER A 8 16.63 0.00 -0.03
N ARG A 9 15.65 -0.70 0.56
CA ARG A 9 14.62 -1.43 -0.19
C ARG A 9 13.68 -0.50 -0.96
N VAL A 10 13.23 0.57 -0.30
CA VAL A 10 12.35 1.58 -0.90
C VAL A 10 13.06 2.28 -2.05
N ARG A 11 14.30 2.72 -1.85
CA ARG A 11 15.08 3.37 -2.89
C ARG A 11 15.30 2.42 -4.08
N GLN A 12 15.66 1.17 -3.83
CA GLN A 12 15.81 0.16 -4.89
C GLN A 12 14.54 0.06 -5.74
N ALA A 13 13.36 -0.04 -5.11
CA ALA A 13 12.09 -0.12 -5.85
C ALA A 13 11.80 1.16 -6.64
N VAL A 14 12.08 2.33 -6.03
CA VAL A 14 11.89 3.64 -6.67
C VAL A 14 12.79 3.79 -7.89
N ASP A 15 14.04 3.37 -7.79
CA ASP A 15 15.03 3.45 -8.88
C ASP A 15 14.71 2.42 -9.99
N ASP A 16 14.47 1.15 -9.63
CA ASP A 16 14.21 0.06 -10.58
C ASP A 16 12.96 0.30 -11.43
N TYR A 17 11.90 0.89 -10.85
CA TYR A 17 10.61 1.11 -11.51
C TYR A 17 10.33 2.58 -11.85
N HIS A 18 11.32 3.46 -11.76
CA HIS A 18 11.18 4.88 -12.08
C HIS A 18 9.96 5.54 -11.42
N MET A 19 9.74 5.23 -10.13
CA MET A 19 8.51 5.62 -9.43
C MET A 19 8.41 7.12 -9.16
N ILE A 20 9.55 7.83 -9.07
CA ILE A 20 9.61 9.24 -8.67
C ILE A 20 10.35 10.06 -9.72
N GLU A 21 9.73 11.14 -10.17
CA GLU A 21 10.29 12.14 -11.06
C GLU A 21 10.47 13.48 -10.34
N GLU A 22 11.29 14.36 -10.94
CA GLU A 22 11.52 15.70 -10.42
C GLU A 22 10.20 16.50 -10.36
N GLY A 23 9.94 17.10 -9.21
CA GLY A 23 8.73 17.90 -8.98
C GLY A 23 7.46 17.14 -8.64
N ASP A 24 7.54 15.81 -8.44
CA ASP A 24 6.37 15.02 -8.07
C ASP A 24 5.73 15.48 -6.75
N ARG A 25 4.41 15.45 -6.72
CA ARG A 25 3.59 15.62 -5.52
C ARG A 25 2.87 14.31 -5.23
N ILE A 26 3.34 13.61 -4.21
CA ILE A 26 2.94 12.23 -3.90
C ILE A 26 2.01 12.22 -2.68
N ALA A 27 0.80 11.71 -2.86
CA ALA A 27 -0.08 11.43 -1.74
C ALA A 27 0.18 10.01 -1.21
N VAL A 28 0.32 9.88 0.10
CA VAL A 28 0.41 8.58 0.77
C VAL A 28 -0.94 8.26 1.40
N GLY A 29 -1.60 7.20 0.96
CA GLY A 29 -2.84 6.72 1.55
C GLY A 29 -2.60 6.09 2.92
N ILE A 30 -3.10 6.73 3.98
CA ILE A 30 -2.93 6.28 5.36
C ILE A 30 -4.17 5.53 5.83
N SER A 31 -4.00 4.24 6.07
CA SER A 31 -5.05 3.41 6.69
C SER A 31 -4.94 3.33 8.22
N GLY A 32 -3.89 3.90 8.79
CA GLY A 32 -3.52 3.71 10.20
C GLY A 32 -2.75 2.42 10.48
N GLY A 33 -2.71 1.49 9.53
CA GLY A 33 -2.00 0.22 9.67
C GLY A 33 -0.48 0.36 9.51
N LYS A 34 0.23 -0.66 9.98
CA LYS A 34 1.70 -0.77 10.00
C LYS A 34 2.36 -0.44 8.65
N ASP A 35 1.75 -0.90 7.54
CA ASP A 35 2.33 -0.79 6.21
C ASP A 35 2.27 0.65 5.70
N SER A 36 1.12 1.32 5.83
CA SER A 36 0.93 2.71 5.40
C SER A 36 1.81 3.69 6.17
N LEU A 37 1.98 3.48 7.48
CA LEU A 37 2.85 4.30 8.31
C LEU A 37 4.33 4.05 8.01
N THR A 38 4.72 2.79 7.74
CA THR A 38 6.08 2.47 7.28
C THR A 38 6.40 3.17 5.96
N LEU A 39 5.46 3.13 4.99
CA LEU A 39 5.62 3.82 3.71
C LEU A 39 5.77 5.32 3.87
N LEU A 40 4.90 5.95 4.67
CA LEU A 40 4.95 7.39 4.92
C LEU A 40 6.30 7.82 5.47
N LEU A 41 6.78 7.13 6.52
CA LEU A 41 8.06 7.42 7.15
C LEU A 41 9.24 7.19 6.20
N ALA A 42 9.20 6.11 5.43
CA ALA A 42 10.26 5.80 4.47
C ALA A 42 10.34 6.85 3.36
N LEU A 43 9.22 7.25 2.77
CA LEU A 43 9.20 8.29 1.74
C LEU A 43 9.58 9.67 2.30
N ASN A 44 9.15 10.00 3.52
CA ASN A 44 9.53 11.25 4.16
C ASN A 44 11.04 11.33 4.43
N GLU A 45 11.66 10.23 4.86
CA GLU A 45 13.12 10.21 5.01
C GLU A 45 13.84 10.20 3.66
N LEU A 46 13.31 9.47 2.67
CA LEU A 46 13.88 9.43 1.33
C LEU A 46 13.89 10.82 0.67
N SER A 47 12.83 11.62 0.84
CA SER A 47 12.71 12.95 0.22
C SER A 47 13.82 13.93 0.65
N LYS A 48 14.48 13.68 1.78
CA LYS A 48 15.55 14.55 2.30
C LYS A 48 16.88 14.42 1.54
N PHE A 49 17.09 13.31 0.84
CA PHE A 49 18.37 13.02 0.17
C PHE A 49 18.25 12.37 -1.21
N TYR A 50 17.03 12.11 -1.68
CA TYR A 50 16.83 11.54 -3.01
C TYR A 50 17.21 12.56 -4.09
N PRO A 51 17.87 12.15 -5.18
CA PRO A 51 18.36 13.09 -6.20
C PRO A 51 17.28 13.91 -6.89
N LYS A 52 16.05 13.36 -7.02
CA LYS A 52 14.89 14.05 -7.57
C LYS A 52 14.05 14.63 -6.43
N HIS A 53 13.74 15.92 -6.49
CA HIS A 53 12.93 16.58 -5.46
C HIS A 53 11.46 16.23 -5.65
N PHE A 54 10.81 15.84 -4.57
CA PHE A 54 9.38 15.56 -4.51
C PHE A 54 8.78 15.98 -3.17
N THR A 55 7.49 16.22 -3.16
CA THR A 55 6.75 16.59 -1.95
C THR A 55 5.76 15.49 -1.58
N LEU A 56 5.43 15.42 -0.27
CA LEU A 56 4.52 14.42 0.27
C LEU A 56 3.33 15.07 0.96
N ILE A 57 2.18 14.43 0.84
CA ILE A 57 1.04 14.63 1.72
C ILE A 57 0.56 13.28 2.23
N ALA A 58 0.08 13.23 3.46
CA ALA A 58 -0.59 12.07 4.03
C ALA A 58 -2.12 12.28 3.94
N VAL A 59 -2.87 11.27 3.50
CA VAL A 59 -4.32 11.34 3.35
C VAL A 59 -4.98 10.11 3.95
N THR A 60 -5.89 10.32 4.90
CA THR A 60 -6.77 9.27 5.42
C THR A 60 -8.19 9.50 4.91
N VAL A 61 -8.84 8.46 4.43
CA VAL A 61 -10.30 8.46 4.23
C VAL A 61 -10.93 7.86 5.47
N ASP A 62 -11.61 8.69 6.25
CA ASP A 62 -12.43 8.24 7.36
C ASP A 62 -13.75 7.69 6.80
N LEU A 63 -14.02 6.43 7.10
CA LEU A 63 -15.21 5.74 6.59
C LEU A 63 -16.48 6.06 7.39
N GLY A 64 -16.36 6.80 8.49
CA GLY A 64 -17.47 7.13 9.37
C GLY A 64 -17.82 6.02 10.36
N PHE A 65 -16.85 5.17 10.73
CA PHE A 65 -17.03 4.25 11.86
C PHE A 65 -16.81 4.99 13.18
N ASP A 66 -17.60 4.65 14.19
CA ASP A 66 -17.35 5.08 15.56
C ASP A 66 -15.98 4.59 16.06
N ASN A 67 -15.34 5.37 16.95
CA ASN A 67 -14.08 5.03 17.61
C ASN A 67 -12.82 5.00 16.73
N LEU A 68 -12.80 5.65 15.57
CA LEU A 68 -11.57 5.88 14.83
C LEU A 68 -10.78 7.03 15.48
N ASN A 69 -9.70 6.71 16.19
CA ASN A 69 -8.81 7.73 16.75
C ASN A 69 -7.58 7.91 15.86
N LEU A 70 -7.39 9.12 15.35
CA LEU A 70 -6.28 9.50 14.47
C LEU A 70 -5.28 10.47 15.13
N ASP A 71 -5.39 10.75 16.43
CA ASP A 71 -4.59 11.76 17.12
C ASP A 71 -3.10 11.44 17.10
N GLU A 72 -2.74 10.18 17.31
CA GLU A 72 -1.35 9.75 17.23
C GLU A 72 -0.78 9.89 15.81
N ILE A 73 -1.59 9.66 14.77
CA ILE A 73 -1.18 9.87 13.38
C ILE A 73 -1.02 11.36 13.08
N ARG A 74 -1.92 12.21 13.59
CA ARG A 74 -1.81 13.67 13.46
C ARG A 74 -0.51 14.17 14.10
N THR A 75 -0.22 13.71 15.31
CA THR A 75 1.03 14.02 16.02
C THR A 75 2.24 13.53 15.25
N LEU A 76 2.22 12.29 14.77
CA LEU A 76 3.29 11.71 13.96
C LEU A 76 3.61 12.54 12.70
N CYS A 77 2.58 13.02 12.01
CA CYS A 77 2.72 13.85 10.82
C CYS A 77 3.23 15.26 11.18
N ALA A 78 2.69 15.87 12.24
CA ALA A 78 3.10 17.19 12.70
C ALA A 78 4.59 17.23 13.10
N ASP A 79 5.05 16.27 13.88
CA ASP A 79 6.45 16.14 14.33
C ASP A 79 7.44 16.01 13.16
N ARG A 80 6.96 15.57 11.99
CA ARG A 80 7.77 15.38 10.78
C ARG A 80 7.51 16.39 9.69
N ASN A 81 6.71 17.41 9.96
CA ASN A 81 6.30 18.42 8.99
C ASN A 81 5.66 17.83 7.73
N ILE A 82 4.87 16.76 7.87
CA ILE A 82 4.12 16.14 6.78
C ILE A 82 2.70 16.71 6.77
N PRO A 83 2.25 17.39 5.69
CA PRO A 83 0.86 17.80 5.57
C PRO A 83 -0.06 16.59 5.66
N TYR A 84 -1.08 16.66 6.53
CA TYR A 84 -2.00 15.56 6.75
C TYR A 84 -3.45 16.00 6.59
N THR A 85 -4.20 15.29 5.77
CA THR A 85 -5.62 15.55 5.50
C THR A 85 -6.45 14.32 5.84
N VAL A 86 -7.56 14.52 6.52
CA VAL A 86 -8.58 13.50 6.77
C VAL A 86 -9.80 13.85 5.92
N VAL A 87 -10.24 12.91 5.08
CA VAL A 87 -11.43 13.02 4.25
C VAL A 87 -12.56 12.30 4.99
N GLU A 88 -13.43 13.05 5.60
CA GLU A 88 -14.61 12.50 6.30
C GLU A 88 -15.64 12.01 5.28
N THR A 89 -16.17 10.80 5.49
CA THR A 89 -17.19 10.20 4.63
C THR A 89 -18.22 9.41 5.45
N SER A 90 -19.36 9.11 4.82
CA SER A 90 -20.41 8.23 5.38
C SER A 90 -20.36 6.82 4.74
N ILE A 91 -19.20 6.36 4.30
CA ILE A 91 -19.07 5.08 3.55
C ILE A 91 -19.53 3.91 4.41
N ALA A 92 -19.20 3.87 5.70
CA ALA A 92 -19.62 2.80 6.60
C ALA A 92 -21.15 2.68 6.66
N GLN A 93 -21.84 3.80 6.89
CA GLN A 93 -23.30 3.85 6.90
C GLN A 93 -23.89 3.36 5.57
N ILE A 94 -23.42 3.90 4.45
CA ILE A 94 -23.93 3.53 3.12
C ILE A 94 -23.76 2.04 2.85
N VAL A 95 -22.61 1.46 3.20
CA VAL A 95 -22.27 0.08 2.85
C VAL A 95 -22.94 -0.92 3.79
N PHE A 96 -22.95 -0.68 5.08
CA PHE A 96 -23.40 -1.65 6.09
C PHE A 96 -24.84 -1.47 6.53
N GLU A 97 -25.39 -0.25 6.48
CA GLU A 97 -26.74 0.06 6.96
C GLU A 97 -27.74 0.25 5.81
N ASP A 98 -27.39 1.11 4.82
CA ASP A 98 -28.34 1.50 3.77
C ASP A 98 -28.46 0.44 2.67
N ARG A 99 -27.32 -0.06 2.14
CA ARG A 99 -27.31 -0.96 0.98
C ARG A 99 -27.33 -2.43 1.34
N LYS A 100 -26.76 -2.84 2.47
CA LYS A 100 -26.68 -4.23 2.94
C LYS A 100 -26.24 -5.21 1.85
N GLU A 101 -25.18 -4.85 1.15
CA GLU A 101 -24.67 -5.60 0.01
C GLU A 101 -24.12 -6.97 0.45
N ASP A 102 -24.27 -7.99 -0.40
CA ASP A 102 -23.71 -9.33 -0.19
C ASP A 102 -22.18 -9.30 -0.10
N ASN A 103 -21.55 -8.34 -0.77
CA ASN A 103 -20.10 -8.13 -0.73
C ASN A 103 -19.75 -6.68 -0.32
N PRO A 104 -19.90 -6.33 0.96
CA PRO A 104 -19.71 -4.97 1.45
C PRO A 104 -18.28 -4.48 1.25
N CYS A 105 -17.28 -5.36 1.32
CA CYS A 105 -15.87 -5.00 1.12
C CYS A 105 -15.57 -4.46 -0.29
N SER A 106 -16.21 -5.00 -1.31
CA SER A 106 -16.01 -4.53 -2.69
C SER A 106 -16.53 -3.12 -2.90
N LEU A 107 -17.75 -2.83 -2.41
CA LEU A 107 -18.35 -1.50 -2.50
C LEU A 107 -17.55 -0.49 -1.67
N CYS A 108 -17.21 -0.84 -0.42
CA CYS A 108 -16.38 0.00 0.46
C CYS A 108 -15.05 0.36 -0.19
N ALA A 109 -14.34 -0.61 -0.76
CA ALA A 109 -13.06 -0.37 -1.43
C ALA A 109 -13.21 0.58 -2.63
N LYS A 110 -14.28 0.43 -3.43
CA LYS A 110 -14.57 1.30 -4.58
C LYS A 110 -14.86 2.74 -4.15
N MET A 111 -15.72 2.92 -3.13
CA MET A 111 -16.08 4.25 -2.63
C MET A 111 -14.87 4.94 -1.97
N ARG A 112 -14.12 4.21 -1.14
CA ARG A 112 -12.90 4.71 -0.50
C ARG A 112 -11.86 5.14 -1.54
N LYS A 113 -11.66 4.35 -2.61
CA LYS A 113 -10.76 4.71 -3.71
C LYS A 113 -11.22 5.98 -4.42
N GLY A 114 -12.52 6.15 -4.66
CA GLY A 114 -13.09 7.37 -5.24
C GLY A 114 -12.79 8.59 -4.39
N ALA A 115 -13.22 8.58 -3.12
CA ALA A 115 -13.00 9.68 -2.19
C ALA A 115 -11.51 10.06 -2.03
N LEU A 116 -10.63 9.04 -1.98
CA LEU A 116 -9.19 9.25 -1.90
C LEU A 116 -8.66 9.94 -3.17
N ASN A 117 -9.04 9.47 -4.35
CA ASN A 117 -8.59 10.05 -5.63
C ASN A 117 -9.04 11.50 -5.78
N ASP A 118 -10.28 11.82 -5.40
CA ASP A 118 -10.81 13.19 -5.47
C ASP A 118 -10.03 14.13 -4.54
N ALA A 119 -9.75 13.70 -3.31
CA ALA A 119 -8.95 14.48 -2.35
C ALA A 119 -7.52 14.70 -2.84
N ILE A 120 -6.90 13.68 -3.44
CA ILE A 120 -5.54 13.74 -3.98
C ILE A 120 -5.47 14.73 -5.14
N LYS A 121 -6.45 14.71 -6.04
CA LYS A 121 -6.56 15.67 -7.16
C LYS A 121 -6.75 17.09 -6.65
N ALA A 122 -7.66 17.28 -5.69
CA ALA A 122 -7.90 18.59 -5.07
C ALA A 122 -6.63 19.16 -4.40
N ALA A 123 -5.77 18.28 -3.85
CA ALA A 123 -4.47 18.64 -3.31
C ALA A 123 -3.40 18.90 -4.39
N GLY A 124 -3.71 18.72 -5.66
CA GLY A 124 -2.78 18.92 -6.80
C GLY A 124 -1.67 17.88 -6.85
N CYS A 125 -1.89 16.68 -6.33
CA CYS A 125 -0.94 15.57 -6.45
C CYS A 125 -1.10 14.86 -7.79
N ASN A 126 0.02 14.39 -8.35
CA ASN A 126 0.06 13.61 -9.59
C ASN A 126 0.30 12.11 -9.32
N LYS A 127 0.74 11.76 -8.10
CA LYS A 127 0.99 10.38 -7.73
C LYS A 127 0.33 10.00 -6.41
N ILE A 128 -0.01 8.71 -6.29
CA ILE A 128 -0.45 8.09 -5.04
C ILE A 128 0.44 6.90 -4.71
N ALA A 129 0.97 6.85 -3.48
CA ALA A 129 1.75 5.74 -2.98
C ALA A 129 0.89 4.82 -2.12
N TYR A 130 0.83 3.53 -2.51
CA TYR A 130 0.22 2.46 -1.73
C TYR A 130 1.28 1.57 -1.08
N ALA A 131 0.99 1.14 0.13
CA ALA A 131 1.91 0.39 0.98
C ALA A 131 1.88 -1.14 0.74
N HIS A 132 1.64 -1.57 -0.51
CA HIS A 132 1.71 -2.98 -0.86
C HIS A 132 3.16 -3.46 -0.85
N HIS A 133 3.39 -4.62 -0.24
CA HIS A 133 4.70 -5.24 -0.07
C HIS A 133 4.81 -6.58 -0.82
N GLU A 134 5.98 -7.24 -0.78
CA GLU A 134 6.26 -8.50 -1.49
C GLU A 134 5.21 -9.58 -1.21
N ASP A 135 4.81 -9.75 0.05
CA ASP A 135 3.80 -10.76 0.42
C ASP A 135 2.45 -10.48 -0.22
N ASP A 136 2.02 -9.21 -0.33
CA ASP A 136 0.76 -8.83 -1.01
C ASP A 136 0.76 -9.20 -2.50
N VAL A 137 1.92 -9.05 -3.16
CA VAL A 137 2.09 -9.44 -4.57
C VAL A 137 1.88 -10.93 -4.74
N VAL A 138 2.54 -11.72 -3.89
CA VAL A 138 2.45 -13.19 -3.91
C VAL A 138 1.03 -13.64 -3.58
N GLU A 139 0.42 -13.08 -2.54
CA GLU A 139 -0.96 -13.37 -2.15
C GLU A 139 -1.96 -13.04 -3.26
N THR A 140 -1.80 -11.89 -3.93
CA THR A 140 -2.69 -11.48 -5.02
C THR A 140 -2.55 -12.41 -6.23
N MET A 141 -1.33 -12.81 -6.59
CA MET A 141 -1.08 -13.81 -7.62
C MET A 141 -1.79 -15.12 -7.31
N MET A 142 -1.65 -15.63 -6.08
CA MET A 142 -2.26 -16.89 -5.69
C MET A 142 -3.79 -16.80 -5.61
N LEU A 143 -4.34 -15.66 -5.19
CA LEU A 143 -5.78 -15.40 -5.25
C LEU A 143 -6.31 -15.45 -6.68
N SER A 144 -5.65 -14.75 -7.60
CA SER A 144 -6.04 -14.77 -9.02
C SER A 144 -5.94 -16.17 -9.64
N LEU A 145 -4.88 -16.91 -9.29
CA LEU A 145 -4.71 -18.28 -9.77
C LEU A 145 -5.80 -19.23 -9.26
N PHE A 146 -6.09 -19.18 -7.96
CA PHE A 146 -7.01 -20.14 -7.31
C PHE A 146 -8.48 -19.84 -7.57
N TYR A 147 -8.85 -18.57 -7.66
CA TYR A 147 -10.26 -18.16 -7.71
C TYR A 147 -10.70 -17.55 -9.03
N GLU A 148 -9.75 -17.09 -9.87
CA GLU A 148 -10.05 -16.43 -11.14
C GLU A 148 -9.49 -17.18 -12.35
N GLY A 149 -8.64 -18.20 -12.14
CA GLY A 149 -8.05 -19.01 -13.21
C GLY A 149 -7.10 -18.24 -14.11
N ARG A 150 -6.45 -17.18 -13.58
CA ARG A 150 -5.53 -16.34 -14.35
C ARG A 150 -4.26 -16.00 -13.58
N LEU A 151 -3.17 -15.78 -14.32
CA LEU A 151 -1.92 -15.28 -13.78
C LEU A 151 -1.97 -13.75 -13.73
N HIS A 152 -2.35 -13.19 -12.59
CA HIS A 152 -2.46 -11.75 -12.41
C HIS A 152 -2.05 -11.31 -11.01
N THR A 153 -1.32 -10.21 -10.94
CA THR A 153 -1.07 -9.42 -9.74
C THR A 153 -0.95 -7.94 -10.12
N PHE A 154 -0.93 -7.05 -9.16
CA PHE A 154 -0.75 -5.62 -9.43
C PHE A 154 0.71 -5.29 -9.78
N SER A 155 0.92 -4.32 -10.66
CA SER A 155 2.23 -3.82 -11.07
C SER A 155 2.85 -2.91 -10.02
N PRO A 156 4.19 -2.75 -9.96
CA PRO A 156 4.85 -1.76 -9.11
C PRO A 156 4.41 -0.32 -9.38
N VAL A 157 4.16 0.00 -10.64
CA VAL A 157 3.62 1.29 -11.11
C VAL A 157 2.37 1.03 -11.96
N THR A 158 1.33 1.85 -11.79
CA THR A 158 0.09 1.74 -12.58
C THR A 158 -0.45 3.12 -12.87
N HIS A 159 -0.60 3.48 -14.13
CA HIS A 159 -1.31 4.70 -14.50
C HIS A 159 -2.83 4.49 -14.47
N LEU A 160 -3.56 5.46 -13.93
CA LEU A 160 -5.02 5.44 -13.83
C LEU A 160 -5.62 6.45 -14.82
N ASP A 161 -5.94 6.03 -16.05
CA ASP A 161 -6.38 6.90 -17.15
C ASP A 161 -7.57 7.81 -16.76
N LYS A 162 -8.54 7.28 -16.01
CA LYS A 162 -9.74 8.04 -15.61
C LYS A 162 -9.45 9.22 -14.69
N THR A 163 -8.40 9.14 -13.90
CA THR A 163 -8.06 10.14 -12.89
C THR A 163 -6.75 10.85 -13.18
N ASP A 164 -6.02 10.42 -14.20
CA ASP A 164 -4.70 10.91 -14.54
C ASP A 164 -3.75 10.92 -13.33
N LEU A 165 -3.81 9.84 -12.53
CA LEU A 165 -2.96 9.62 -11.36
C LEU A 165 -2.09 8.40 -11.60
N THR A 166 -0.83 8.49 -11.19
CA THR A 166 0.06 7.33 -11.19
C THR A 166 0.13 6.72 -9.79
N VAL A 167 -0.24 5.44 -9.69
CA VAL A 167 -0.07 4.64 -8.47
C VAL A 167 1.34 4.09 -8.43
N ILE A 168 2.04 4.26 -7.31
CA ILE A 168 3.35 3.69 -7.05
C ILE A 168 3.32 2.83 -5.78
N ARG A 169 4.18 1.81 -5.70
CA ARG A 169 4.24 0.85 -4.59
C ARG A 169 5.67 0.66 -4.07
N PRO A 170 6.20 1.67 -3.36
CA PRO A 170 7.62 1.68 -2.97
C PRO A 170 8.04 0.58 -1.99
N LEU A 171 7.09 -0.06 -1.28
CA LEU A 171 7.39 -1.20 -0.38
C LEU A 171 7.46 -2.55 -1.11
N ILE A 172 7.37 -2.58 -2.44
CA ILE A 172 7.21 -3.80 -3.25
C ILE A 172 8.31 -4.87 -3.01
N TYR A 173 9.50 -4.46 -2.58
CA TYR A 173 10.62 -5.32 -2.24
C TYR A 173 10.75 -5.62 -0.74
N MET A 174 9.85 -5.13 0.08
CA MET A 174 9.83 -5.42 1.51
C MET A 174 8.93 -6.62 1.80
N LYS A 175 9.35 -7.44 2.78
CA LYS A 175 8.51 -8.49 3.35
C LYS A 175 7.66 -7.94 4.48
N GLU A 176 6.49 -8.53 4.68
CA GLU A 176 5.62 -8.17 5.81
C GLU A 176 6.36 -8.26 7.15
N SER A 177 7.18 -9.30 7.34
CA SER A 177 7.99 -9.49 8.55
C SER A 177 9.00 -8.35 8.78
N GLU A 178 9.52 -7.75 7.72
CA GLU A 178 10.42 -6.61 7.80
C GLU A 178 9.68 -5.34 8.22
N VAL A 179 8.46 -5.13 7.71
CA VAL A 179 7.57 -4.04 8.14
C VAL A 179 7.20 -4.18 9.62
N ILE A 180 6.76 -5.38 10.05
CA ILE A 180 6.46 -5.67 11.45
C ILE A 180 7.67 -5.37 12.35
N GLY A 181 8.86 -5.84 11.97
CA GLY A 181 10.09 -5.61 12.70
C GLY A 181 10.50 -4.14 12.76
N PHE A 182 10.16 -3.34 11.73
CA PHE A 182 10.39 -1.90 11.72
C PHE A 182 9.44 -1.16 12.67
N VAL A 183 8.14 -1.41 12.53
CA VAL A 183 7.11 -0.79 13.38
C VAL A 183 7.35 -1.08 14.85
N HIS A 184 7.65 -2.33 15.21
CA HIS A 184 7.95 -2.71 16.58
C HIS A 184 9.21 -2.02 17.12
N LYS A 185 10.29 -1.97 16.33
CA LYS A 185 11.55 -1.35 16.74
C LYS A 185 11.42 0.15 17.03
N TYR A 186 10.64 0.86 16.22
CA TYR A 186 10.49 2.31 16.31
C TYR A 186 9.22 2.74 17.03
N GLN A 187 8.46 1.79 17.59
CA GLN A 187 7.22 2.02 18.34
C GLN A 187 6.24 2.92 17.56
N ILE A 188 6.09 2.64 16.27
CA ILE A 188 5.20 3.42 15.39
C ILE A 188 3.74 3.20 15.81
N PRO A 189 2.95 4.26 16.03
CA PRO A 189 1.59 4.17 16.52
C PRO A 189 0.66 3.58 15.44
N VAL A 190 0.30 2.31 15.57
CA VAL A 190 -0.61 1.61 14.66
C VAL A 190 -2.03 1.69 15.20
N VAL A 191 -2.93 2.22 14.40
CA VAL A 191 -4.36 2.29 14.68
C VAL A 191 -5.05 1.05 14.14
N LYS A 192 -5.84 0.37 14.96
CA LYS A 192 -6.65 -0.76 14.52
C LYS A 192 -7.85 -0.27 13.71
N SER A 193 -8.14 -0.97 12.61
CA SER A 193 -9.36 -0.71 11.83
C SER A 193 -10.59 -1.05 12.67
N PRO A 194 -11.59 -0.16 12.79
CA PRO A 194 -12.85 -0.46 13.44
C PRO A 194 -13.81 -1.27 12.55
N CYS A 195 -13.39 -1.68 11.34
CA CYS A 195 -14.23 -2.38 10.38
C CYS A 195 -14.63 -3.78 10.88
N PRO A 196 -15.93 -4.14 10.97
CA PRO A 196 -16.37 -5.45 11.43
C PRO A 196 -16.06 -6.60 10.48
N ALA A 197 -15.74 -6.30 9.20
CA ALA A 197 -15.41 -7.30 8.18
C ALA A 197 -13.91 -7.65 8.14
N ASP A 198 -13.10 -7.10 9.05
CA ASP A 198 -11.66 -7.35 9.09
C ASP A 198 -11.35 -8.78 9.59
N GLY A 199 -10.43 -9.49 8.91
CA GLY A 199 -9.92 -10.79 9.36
C GLY A 199 -10.61 -12.05 8.82
N HIS A 200 -11.67 -11.96 8.00
CA HIS A 200 -12.39 -13.13 7.46
C HIS A 200 -12.48 -13.11 5.93
N THR A 201 -11.33 -13.15 5.25
CA THR A 201 -11.29 -13.01 3.80
C THR A 201 -10.57 -14.19 3.12
N ARG A 202 -10.85 -14.42 1.82
CA ARG A 202 -10.09 -15.37 0.99
C ARG A 202 -8.59 -15.06 0.99
N ARG A 203 -8.21 -13.81 1.21
CA ARG A 203 -6.81 -13.39 1.34
C ARG A 203 -6.17 -14.01 2.59
N GLU A 204 -6.87 -14.03 3.73
CA GLU A 204 -6.35 -14.63 4.96
C GLU A 204 -6.09 -16.13 4.77
N TYR A 205 -7.02 -16.84 4.13
CA TYR A 205 -6.81 -18.25 3.79
C TYR A 205 -5.56 -18.48 2.93
N VAL A 206 -5.37 -17.66 1.88
CA VAL A 206 -4.18 -17.77 1.01
C VAL A 206 -2.90 -17.45 1.79
N LYS A 207 -2.94 -16.45 2.66
CA LYS A 207 -1.82 -16.07 3.54
C LYS A 207 -1.41 -17.22 4.47
N GLU A 208 -2.38 -17.86 5.10
CA GLU A 208 -2.14 -19.02 5.97
C GLU A 208 -1.54 -20.21 5.18
N LEU A 209 -2.12 -20.50 4.01
CA LEU A 209 -1.63 -21.56 3.11
C LEU A 209 -0.18 -21.31 2.68
N LEU A 210 0.13 -20.10 2.25
CA LEU A 210 1.49 -19.69 1.88
C LEU A 210 2.44 -19.75 3.08
N GLY A 211 1.96 -19.40 4.26
CA GLY A 211 2.72 -19.54 5.50
C GLY A 211 3.06 -20.99 5.81
N LYS A 212 2.10 -21.91 5.64
CA LYS A 212 2.32 -23.36 5.79
C LYS A 212 3.33 -23.86 4.77
N LEU A 213 3.11 -23.59 3.49
CA LEU A 213 4.02 -23.99 2.41
C LEU A 213 5.45 -23.46 2.62
N ASN A 214 5.58 -22.24 3.09
CA ASN A 214 6.91 -21.66 3.33
C ASN A 214 7.64 -22.26 4.56
N ARG A 215 6.90 -22.80 5.54
CA ARG A 215 7.49 -23.59 6.64
C ARG A 215 7.98 -24.96 6.18
N GLU A 216 7.19 -25.64 5.36
CA GLU A 216 7.53 -26.97 4.79
C GLU A 216 8.64 -26.86 3.73
N ASN A 217 8.65 -25.79 2.97
CA ASN A 217 9.62 -25.53 1.88
C ASN A 217 10.14 -24.09 1.97
N PRO A 218 11.14 -23.81 2.80
CA PRO A 218 11.65 -22.45 3.00
C PRO A 218 12.03 -21.75 1.70
N GLY A 219 11.59 -20.49 1.57
CA GLY A 219 11.84 -19.67 0.39
C GLY A 219 10.81 -19.82 -0.75
N VAL A 220 9.71 -20.56 -0.55
CA VAL A 220 8.66 -20.70 -1.58
C VAL A 220 8.07 -19.35 -1.97
N LYS A 221 7.80 -18.47 -1.02
CA LYS A 221 7.30 -17.11 -1.32
C LYS A 221 8.26 -16.31 -2.19
N ASN A 222 9.55 -16.35 -1.87
CA ASN A 222 10.59 -15.67 -2.67
C ASN A 222 10.66 -16.22 -4.11
N ARG A 223 10.52 -17.56 -4.29
CA ARG A 223 10.52 -18.16 -5.62
C ARG A 223 9.30 -17.75 -6.43
N ILE A 224 8.13 -17.65 -5.81
CA ILE A 224 6.91 -17.14 -6.48
C ILE A 224 7.13 -15.68 -6.88
N PHE A 225 7.63 -14.83 -5.96
CA PHE A 225 7.92 -13.44 -6.28
C PHE A 225 8.94 -13.29 -7.42
N THR A 226 10.01 -14.07 -7.40
CA THR A 226 11.00 -14.10 -8.49
C THR A 226 10.38 -14.54 -9.82
N ALA A 227 9.46 -15.52 -9.79
CA ALA A 227 8.74 -15.95 -10.99
C ALA A 227 7.84 -14.84 -11.55
N ILE A 228 7.20 -14.02 -10.69
CA ILE A 228 6.44 -12.85 -11.10
C ILE A 228 7.34 -11.82 -11.77
N GLN A 229 8.48 -11.49 -11.15
CA GLN A 229 9.42 -10.51 -11.68
C GLN A 229 10.02 -10.90 -13.05
N LYS A 230 10.27 -12.20 -13.27
CA LYS A 230 10.92 -12.72 -14.48
C LYS A 230 9.95 -13.31 -15.52
N GLY A 231 8.69 -13.42 -15.19
CA GLY A 231 7.69 -14.21 -15.92
C GLY A 231 6.89 -13.46 -16.98
N ASN A 232 7.39 -12.37 -17.56
CA ASN A 232 6.67 -11.56 -18.55
C ASN A 232 5.27 -11.12 -18.09
N MET A 233 5.12 -10.79 -16.81
CA MET A 233 3.87 -10.25 -16.30
C MET A 233 3.76 -8.76 -16.62
N GLU A 234 2.58 -8.35 -17.07
CA GLU A 234 2.28 -6.96 -17.43
C GLU A 234 2.68 -5.98 -16.32
N GLY A 235 3.45 -4.96 -16.68
CA GLY A 235 3.94 -3.92 -15.77
C GLY A 235 5.06 -4.36 -14.82
N TRP A 236 5.63 -5.57 -14.98
CA TRP A 236 6.77 -6.03 -14.20
C TRP A 236 8.07 -6.08 -15.00
N THR A 237 7.99 -6.38 -16.29
CA THR A 237 9.16 -6.56 -17.19
C THR A 237 9.53 -5.33 -17.98
N ASP A 238 8.62 -4.35 -18.08
CA ASP A 238 8.82 -3.13 -18.89
C ASP A 238 9.97 -2.23 -18.39
N TYR A 239 10.44 -2.48 -17.17
CA TYR A 239 11.46 -1.67 -16.48
C TYR A 239 12.83 -2.34 -16.44
N PHE A 240 12.89 -3.66 -16.58
CA PHE A 240 14.18 -4.37 -16.72
C PHE A 240 14.47 -4.47 -18.22
N GLY A 241 15.28 -3.54 -18.73
CA GLY A 241 15.75 -3.60 -20.11
C GLY A 241 16.23 -5.01 -20.44
N SER A 242 15.85 -5.50 -21.61
CA SER A 242 16.33 -6.76 -22.19
C SER A 242 17.85 -6.77 -22.20
N HIS A 243 18.43 -7.52 -21.28
CA HIS A 243 19.82 -7.92 -21.30
C HIS A 243 19.96 -9.23 -22.06
#